data_8b4dfb34aa8cbb4856e622eeac82f10c
#
_entry.id   8b4dfb34aa8cbb4856e622eeac82f10c
#
_cell.length_a   1.000
_cell.length_b   1.000
_cell.length_c   1.000
_cell.angle_alpha   90.00
_cell.angle_beta   90.00
_cell.angle_gamma   90.00
#
_symmetry.space_group_name_H-M   'P 1'
#
loop_
_entity.id
_entity.type
_entity.pdbx_description
1 polymer ?
#
loop_
_entity_poly.entity_id
_entity_poly.type
_entity_poly.pdbx_seq_one_letter_code
_entity_poly.pdbx_strand_id
1 'polypeptide(L)'
;MRDLSEERAELERDGQVVVRGLLPPDVVERFRALVNTALPKAYKVELPPGNETYQAAFDQYFNLWQADPAMAEVTLHAELARTAAALLGVDAVRVYHDQALYKVAGGGHTPWHQDQWYWPLDTDRTITMWLPLHEVDPEMGDLEVAVGTHRGPIGDEAISDEADAFYDRYLADADIARKSTGPMQAGDASFHLGWTLHRANPNVTSRDREVMTVIWFADGARVAEPSNDGQKLDRLIWLGNIDPGELAASDLNPLVGVE
;
A
#
# COMPACT_ATOMS: atom_id res chain seq x y z
N MET A 1 -20.60 5.80 12.59
CA MET A 1 -19.63 5.37 11.52
C MET A 1 -19.84 6.30 10.33
N ARG A 2 -18.78 6.76 9.67
CA ARG A 2 -18.86 7.58 8.44
C ARG A 2 -19.55 6.77 7.34
N ASP A 3 -20.43 7.40 6.57
CA ASP A 3 -20.94 6.80 5.34
C ASP A 3 -19.84 6.86 4.25
N LEU A 4 -19.49 5.73 3.69
CA LEU A 4 -18.44 5.55 2.68
C LEU A 4 -19.01 4.98 1.37
N SER A 5 -20.32 5.10 1.15
CA SER A 5 -20.98 4.51 -0.01
C SER A 5 -20.49 5.09 -1.35
N GLU A 6 -20.20 6.38 -1.41
CA GLU A 6 -19.66 7.05 -2.60
C GLU A 6 -18.21 6.64 -2.84
N GLU A 7 -17.37 6.65 -1.78
CA GLU A 7 -15.98 6.25 -1.85
C GLU A 7 -15.83 4.77 -2.25
N ARG A 8 -16.70 3.91 -1.72
CA ARG A 8 -16.73 2.50 -2.12
C ARG A 8 -17.11 2.33 -3.59
N ALA A 9 -18.13 3.04 -4.08
CA ALA A 9 -18.52 2.98 -5.49
C ALA A 9 -17.39 3.49 -6.40
N GLU A 10 -16.62 4.50 -5.97
CA GLU A 10 -15.45 4.97 -6.69
C GLU A 10 -14.33 3.92 -6.70
N LEU A 11 -14.03 3.29 -5.56
CA LEU A 11 -13.04 2.22 -5.45
C LEU A 11 -13.40 1.02 -6.35
N GLU A 12 -14.66 0.60 -6.36
CA GLU A 12 -15.18 -0.50 -7.20
C GLU A 12 -15.09 -0.18 -8.70
N ARG A 13 -15.22 1.08 -9.09
CA ARG A 13 -15.13 1.54 -10.47
C ARG A 13 -13.69 1.70 -10.94
N ASP A 14 -12.87 2.41 -10.14
CA ASP A 14 -11.55 2.91 -10.54
C ASP A 14 -10.39 2.05 -10.02
N GLY A 15 -10.60 1.27 -8.95
CA GLY A 15 -9.57 0.53 -8.23
C GLY A 15 -8.86 1.37 -7.15
N GLN A 16 -9.19 2.66 -7.06
CA GLN A 16 -8.58 3.60 -6.10
C GLN A 16 -9.58 4.67 -5.70
N VAL A 17 -9.49 5.12 -4.44
CA VAL A 17 -10.27 6.26 -3.91
C VAL A 17 -9.45 7.06 -2.91
N VAL A 18 -9.72 8.35 -2.77
CA VAL A 18 -9.19 9.19 -1.69
C VAL A 18 -10.31 9.51 -0.70
N VAL A 19 -10.14 9.07 0.54
CA VAL A 19 -11.03 9.41 1.66
C VAL A 19 -10.51 10.68 2.32
N ARG A 20 -11.19 11.78 2.10
CA ARG A 20 -10.79 13.11 2.60
C ARG A 20 -11.13 13.29 4.08
N GLY A 21 -10.21 13.85 4.86
CA GLY A 21 -10.41 14.16 6.29
C GLY A 21 -10.75 12.90 7.10
N LEU A 22 -10.09 11.78 6.81
CA LEU A 22 -10.31 10.51 7.52
C LEU A 22 -9.85 10.60 8.96
N LEU A 23 -8.71 11.24 9.21
CA LEU A 23 -8.16 11.45 10.55
C LEU A 23 -8.03 12.95 10.87
N PRO A 24 -8.17 13.33 12.13
CA PRO A 24 -7.80 14.67 12.59
C PRO A 24 -6.31 14.95 12.37
N PRO A 25 -5.90 16.19 11.99
CA PRO A 25 -4.51 16.52 11.74
C PRO A 25 -3.56 16.27 12.93
N ASP A 26 -4.02 16.45 14.17
CA ASP A 26 -3.26 16.20 15.39
C ASP A 26 -2.97 14.70 15.60
N VAL A 27 -3.88 13.81 15.16
CA VAL A 27 -3.65 12.36 15.15
C VAL A 27 -2.56 12.01 14.14
N VAL A 28 -2.58 12.62 12.95
CA VAL A 28 -1.54 12.41 11.92
C VAL A 28 -0.18 12.92 12.38
N GLU A 29 -0.12 14.08 13.03
CA GLU A 29 1.12 14.61 13.63
C GLU A 29 1.69 13.64 14.66
N ARG A 30 0.84 13.07 15.51
CA ARG A 30 1.23 12.02 16.46
C ARG A 30 1.73 10.77 15.75
N PHE A 31 1.04 10.31 14.71
CA PHE A 31 1.49 9.16 13.90
C PHE A 31 2.86 9.43 13.27
N ARG A 32 3.07 10.61 12.71
CA ARG A 32 4.37 11.02 12.18
C ARG A 32 5.49 10.92 13.22
N ALA A 33 5.23 11.37 14.43
CA ALA A 33 6.21 11.29 15.53
C ALA A 33 6.53 9.82 15.91
N LEU A 34 5.51 8.94 15.95
CA LEU A 34 5.69 7.51 16.20
C LEU A 34 6.49 6.84 15.09
N VAL A 35 6.14 7.07 13.82
CA VAL A 35 6.84 6.52 12.67
C VAL A 35 8.31 6.95 12.71
N ASN A 36 8.61 8.24 12.85
CA ASN A 36 9.97 8.75 12.91
C ASN A 36 10.81 8.16 14.07
N THR A 37 10.16 7.82 15.19
CA THR A 37 10.79 7.14 16.31
C THR A 37 11.08 5.65 16.02
N ALA A 38 10.24 5.01 15.22
CA ALA A 38 10.37 3.60 14.87
C ALA A 38 11.36 3.34 13.72
N LEU A 39 11.54 4.27 12.77
CA LEU A 39 12.40 4.10 11.59
C LEU A 39 13.80 3.53 11.91
N PRO A 40 14.55 4.02 12.92
CA PRO A 40 15.89 3.48 13.21
C PRO A 40 15.90 2.03 13.71
N LYS A 41 14.74 1.49 14.10
CA LYS A 41 14.56 0.13 14.60
C LYS A 41 14.01 -0.82 13.53
N ALA A 42 13.36 -0.26 12.49
CA ALA A 42 12.72 -1.00 11.44
C ALA A 42 13.71 -1.51 10.39
N TYR A 43 13.32 -2.56 9.67
CA TYR A 43 14.10 -3.08 8.57
C TYR A 43 14.00 -2.14 7.36
N LYS A 44 15.12 -1.53 6.97
CA LYS A 44 15.23 -0.77 5.73
C LYS A 44 15.54 -1.72 4.58
N VAL A 45 14.77 -1.61 3.51
CA VAL A 45 14.95 -2.45 2.32
C VAL A 45 16.19 -2.04 1.55
N GLU A 46 17.01 -3.03 1.21
CA GLU A 46 18.08 -2.92 0.22
C GLU A 46 17.74 -3.84 -0.94
N LEU A 47 17.49 -3.26 -2.11
CA LEU A 47 17.15 -4.02 -3.30
C LEU A 47 18.42 -4.60 -3.96
N PRO A 48 18.31 -5.76 -4.62
CA PRO A 48 19.42 -6.32 -5.39
C PRO A 48 19.75 -5.40 -6.60
N PRO A 49 20.99 -5.49 -7.13
CA PRO A 49 21.37 -4.77 -8.36
C PRO A 49 20.37 -5.01 -9.50
N GLY A 50 20.17 -3.98 -10.34
CA GLY A 50 19.17 -4.00 -11.43
C GLY A 50 17.83 -3.38 -11.05
N ASN A 51 17.71 -2.81 -9.84
CA ASN A 51 16.54 -2.08 -9.38
C ASN A 51 16.90 -0.63 -8.99
N GLU A 52 17.82 -0.02 -9.72
CA GLU A 52 18.39 1.28 -9.37
C GLU A 52 17.34 2.38 -9.36
N THR A 53 16.41 2.38 -10.32
CA THR A 53 15.29 3.34 -10.37
C THR A 53 14.40 3.19 -9.14
N TYR A 54 14.02 1.96 -8.81
CA TYR A 54 13.17 1.69 -7.64
C TYR A 54 13.89 2.04 -6.33
N GLN A 55 15.18 1.65 -6.19
CA GLN A 55 15.98 1.98 -5.02
C GLN A 55 16.18 3.50 -4.84
N ALA A 56 16.26 4.26 -5.95
CA ALA A 56 16.39 5.71 -5.92
C ALA A 56 15.04 6.43 -5.70
N ALA A 57 13.92 5.70 -5.76
CA ALA A 57 12.60 6.31 -5.65
C ALA A 57 12.29 6.79 -4.24
N PHE A 58 12.65 6.02 -3.22
CA PHE A 58 12.39 6.32 -1.81
C PHE A 58 13.14 5.36 -0.87
N ASP A 59 13.30 5.77 0.39
CA ASP A 59 13.66 4.88 1.48
C ASP A 59 12.42 4.11 1.94
N GLN A 60 12.51 2.78 1.97
CA GLN A 60 11.42 1.88 2.35
C GLN A 60 11.77 1.10 3.62
N TYR A 61 10.85 1.14 4.58
CA TYR A 61 10.97 0.44 5.85
C TYR A 61 9.74 -0.43 6.08
N PHE A 62 9.92 -1.69 6.46
CA PHE A 62 8.84 -2.66 6.67
C PHE A 62 8.61 -2.99 8.12
N ASN A 63 7.37 -3.38 8.43
CA ASN A 63 6.92 -3.93 9.72
C ASN A 63 7.37 -3.10 10.93
N LEU A 64 7.11 -1.80 10.85
CA LEU A 64 7.44 -0.88 11.92
C LEU A 64 6.75 -1.28 13.24
N TRP A 65 5.52 -1.80 13.15
CA TRP A 65 4.75 -2.23 14.32
C TRP A 65 5.36 -3.45 15.05
N GLN A 66 6.14 -4.28 14.33
CA GLN A 66 6.92 -5.36 14.93
C GLN A 66 8.23 -4.82 15.55
N ALA A 67 8.81 -3.79 14.96
CA ALA A 67 10.05 -3.18 15.40
C ALA A 67 9.86 -2.29 16.64
N ASP A 68 8.71 -1.61 16.76
CA ASP A 68 8.37 -0.75 17.89
C ASP A 68 6.90 -0.97 18.31
N PRO A 69 6.64 -1.47 19.54
CA PRO A 69 5.27 -1.69 20.03
C PRO A 69 4.37 -0.44 20.00
N ALA A 70 4.92 0.77 20.06
CA ALA A 70 4.14 2.00 19.96
C ALA A 70 3.49 2.17 18.58
N MET A 71 4.05 1.56 17.54
CA MET A 71 3.48 1.57 16.19
C MET A 71 2.17 0.80 16.05
N ALA A 72 1.81 -0.04 17.03
CA ALA A 72 0.49 -0.66 17.08
C ALA A 72 -0.64 0.38 17.06
N GLU A 73 -0.40 1.59 17.59
CA GLU A 73 -1.36 2.70 17.52
C GLU A 73 -1.66 3.14 16.08
N VAL A 74 -0.70 3.03 15.19
CA VAL A 74 -0.82 3.38 13.77
C VAL A 74 -1.36 2.20 12.96
N THR A 75 -0.65 1.08 13.01
CA THR A 75 -0.90 -0.09 12.14
C THR A 75 -2.18 -0.83 12.52
N LEU A 76 -2.51 -0.89 13.82
CA LEU A 76 -3.71 -1.54 14.33
C LEU A 76 -4.82 -0.53 14.65
N HIS A 77 -4.78 0.68 14.09
CA HIS A 77 -5.76 1.72 14.35
C HIS A 77 -7.15 1.31 13.86
N ALA A 78 -8.10 1.19 14.80
CA ALA A 78 -9.41 0.60 14.54
C ALA A 78 -10.23 1.36 13.48
N GLU A 79 -10.14 2.70 13.41
CA GLU A 79 -10.87 3.47 12.40
C GLU A 79 -10.32 3.25 11.00
N LEU A 80 -8.99 3.16 10.84
CA LEU A 80 -8.37 2.86 9.55
C LEU A 80 -8.76 1.47 9.05
N ALA A 81 -8.70 0.47 9.93
CA ALA A 81 -9.09 -0.91 9.60
C ALA A 81 -10.59 -1.04 9.27
N ARG A 82 -11.47 -0.35 10.04
CA ARG A 82 -12.91 -0.32 9.72
C ARG A 82 -13.20 0.37 8.39
N THR A 83 -12.45 1.42 8.06
CA THR A 83 -12.54 2.08 6.74
C THR A 83 -12.13 1.12 5.63
N ALA A 84 -11.01 0.42 5.78
CA ALA A 84 -10.56 -0.60 4.82
C ALA A 84 -11.60 -1.72 4.65
N ALA A 85 -12.16 -2.25 5.75
CA ALA A 85 -13.19 -3.28 5.73
C ALA A 85 -14.47 -2.80 5.01
N ALA A 86 -14.93 -1.57 5.31
CA ALA A 86 -16.11 -0.97 4.68
C ALA A 86 -15.90 -0.77 3.16
N LEU A 87 -14.73 -0.29 2.75
CA LEU A 87 -14.36 -0.13 1.34
C LEU A 87 -14.30 -1.48 0.60
N LEU A 88 -13.73 -2.51 1.22
CA LEU A 88 -13.71 -3.88 0.68
C LEU A 88 -15.08 -4.57 0.71
N GLY A 89 -16.02 -4.08 1.53
CA GLY A 89 -17.32 -4.74 1.75
C GLY A 89 -17.22 -6.06 2.48
N VAL A 90 -16.37 -6.12 3.51
CA VAL A 90 -16.15 -7.27 4.38
C VAL A 90 -16.39 -6.90 5.84
N ASP A 91 -16.63 -7.90 6.69
CA ASP A 91 -16.92 -7.69 8.10
C ASP A 91 -15.67 -7.29 8.89
N ALA A 92 -14.49 -7.82 8.51
CA ALA A 92 -13.23 -7.57 9.18
C ALA A 92 -12.03 -7.77 8.25
N VAL A 93 -10.90 -7.19 8.63
CA VAL A 93 -9.64 -7.30 7.90
C VAL A 93 -8.50 -7.74 8.81
N ARG A 94 -7.50 -8.37 8.21
CA ARG A 94 -6.21 -8.69 8.83
C ARG A 94 -5.11 -7.84 8.25
N VAL A 95 -4.15 -7.45 9.08
CA VAL A 95 -2.94 -6.79 8.61
C VAL A 95 -2.11 -7.77 7.78
N TYR A 96 -1.67 -7.35 6.59
CA TYR A 96 -0.65 -8.05 5.82
C TYR A 96 0.74 -7.61 6.31
N HIS A 97 1.06 -6.35 6.17
CA HIS A 97 2.19 -5.65 6.81
C HIS A 97 1.99 -4.13 6.75
N ASP A 98 2.88 -3.39 7.37
CA ASP A 98 2.99 -1.94 7.22
C ASP A 98 4.31 -1.52 6.57
N GLN A 99 4.34 -0.31 5.99
CA GLN A 99 5.54 0.27 5.41
C GLN A 99 5.59 1.78 5.66
N ALA A 100 6.78 2.31 5.92
CA ALA A 100 7.05 3.73 5.76
C ALA A 100 7.82 3.98 4.45
N LEU A 101 7.33 4.91 3.65
CA LEU A 101 7.84 5.26 2.32
C LEU A 101 8.29 6.72 2.33
N TYR A 102 9.61 6.94 2.44
CA TYR A 102 10.20 8.27 2.56
C TYR A 102 10.90 8.65 1.25
N LYS A 103 10.21 9.46 0.43
CA LYS A 103 10.74 9.96 -0.83
C LYS A 103 11.47 11.27 -0.59
N VAL A 104 12.79 11.22 -0.60
CA VAL A 104 13.65 12.40 -0.36
C VAL A 104 13.47 13.46 -1.46
N ALA A 105 13.87 14.68 -1.16
CA ALA A 105 13.94 15.76 -2.14
C ALA A 105 14.78 15.32 -3.36
N GLY A 106 14.22 15.41 -4.57
CA GLY A 106 14.84 14.90 -5.79
C GLY A 106 14.74 13.38 -6.00
N GLY A 107 14.02 12.66 -5.15
CA GLY A 107 13.82 11.21 -5.29
C GLY A 107 13.10 10.84 -6.59
N GLY A 108 13.52 9.74 -7.23
CA GLY A 108 13.01 9.27 -8.51
C GLY A 108 11.56 8.78 -8.49
N HIS A 109 11.06 8.32 -9.62
CA HIS A 109 9.73 7.72 -9.69
C HIS A 109 9.75 6.27 -9.18
N THR A 110 8.61 5.79 -8.69
CA THR A 110 8.37 4.37 -8.42
C THR A 110 7.79 3.76 -9.70
N PRO A 111 8.37 2.68 -10.27
CA PRO A 111 7.84 2.02 -11.46
C PRO A 111 6.40 1.53 -11.31
N TRP A 112 5.68 1.37 -12.43
CA TRP A 112 4.37 0.72 -12.45
C TRP A 112 4.45 -0.70 -11.89
N HIS A 113 3.51 -1.05 -11.01
CA HIS A 113 3.41 -2.39 -10.44
C HIS A 113 2.00 -2.68 -9.92
N GLN A 114 1.73 -3.94 -9.64
CA GLN A 114 0.55 -4.44 -8.95
C GLN A 114 0.98 -5.12 -7.66
N ASP A 115 0.54 -4.63 -6.51
CA ASP A 115 0.92 -5.16 -5.19
C ASP A 115 0.55 -6.64 -5.02
N GLN A 116 -0.64 -7.04 -5.49
CA GLN A 116 -1.16 -8.42 -5.38
C GLN A 116 -0.26 -9.46 -6.05
N TRP A 117 0.59 -9.07 -6.99
CA TRP A 117 1.56 -9.96 -7.62
C TRP A 117 2.47 -10.65 -6.59
N TYR A 118 2.75 -9.98 -5.48
CA TYR A 118 3.60 -10.48 -4.39
C TYR A 118 2.83 -11.30 -3.35
N TRP A 119 1.49 -11.24 -3.30
CA TRP A 119 0.71 -11.76 -2.19
C TRP A 119 0.13 -13.15 -2.48
N PRO A 120 0.60 -14.24 -1.82
CA PRO A 120 0.07 -15.57 -2.00
C PRO A 120 -1.19 -15.76 -1.14
N LEU A 121 -2.27 -15.07 -1.50
CA LEU A 121 -3.58 -15.17 -0.87
C LEU A 121 -4.62 -15.69 -1.86
N ASP A 122 -5.58 -16.48 -1.38
CA ASP A 122 -6.69 -17.02 -2.19
C ASP A 122 -7.84 -16.02 -2.38
N THR A 123 -7.55 -14.73 -2.21
CA THR A 123 -8.53 -13.65 -2.29
C THR A 123 -7.96 -12.42 -3.02
N ASP A 124 -8.84 -11.73 -3.77
CA ASP A 124 -8.56 -10.42 -4.35
C ASP A 124 -9.07 -9.27 -3.44
N ARG A 125 -9.64 -9.61 -2.28
CA ARG A 125 -10.09 -8.62 -1.29
C ARG A 125 -8.93 -8.17 -0.44
N THR A 126 -8.03 -7.44 -1.07
CA THR A 126 -6.83 -6.84 -0.49
C THR A 126 -6.85 -5.34 -0.77
N ILE A 127 -6.34 -4.55 0.15
CA ILE A 127 -6.37 -3.09 0.05
C ILE A 127 -5.15 -2.49 0.71
N THR A 128 -4.50 -1.55 0.03
CA THR A 128 -3.40 -0.74 0.54
C THR A 128 -3.91 0.66 0.87
N MET A 129 -3.70 1.11 2.11
CA MET A 129 -3.83 2.50 2.48
C MET A 129 -2.50 3.23 2.26
N TRP A 130 -2.56 4.41 1.68
CA TRP A 130 -1.47 5.35 1.52
C TRP A 130 -1.82 6.62 2.28
N LEU A 131 -1.22 6.81 3.46
CA LEU A 131 -1.49 7.90 4.40
C LEU A 131 -0.30 8.87 4.41
N PRO A 132 -0.43 10.07 3.84
CA PRO A 132 0.59 11.09 3.98
C PRO A 132 0.67 11.57 5.43
N LEU A 133 1.87 11.69 5.96
CA LEU A 133 2.14 12.13 7.34
C LEU A 133 2.24 13.67 7.46
N HIS A 134 2.06 14.38 6.36
CA HIS A 134 1.95 15.83 6.22
C HIS A 134 1.22 16.14 4.91
N GLU A 135 0.99 17.41 4.60
CA GLU A 135 0.45 17.78 3.28
C GLU A 135 1.38 17.34 2.14
N VAL A 136 0.80 16.80 1.09
CA VAL A 136 1.52 16.34 -0.10
C VAL A 136 0.93 17.00 -1.34
N ASP A 137 1.74 17.80 -2.03
CA ASP A 137 1.43 18.31 -3.35
C ASP A 137 1.87 17.30 -4.42
N PRO A 138 1.24 17.28 -5.62
CA PRO A 138 1.59 16.34 -6.68
C PRO A 138 3.08 16.35 -7.07
N GLU A 139 3.73 17.51 -7.00
CA GLU A 139 5.16 17.67 -7.27
C GLU A 139 6.09 16.96 -6.26
N MET A 140 5.55 16.55 -5.10
CA MET A 140 6.28 15.74 -4.11
C MET A 140 6.26 14.25 -4.43
N GLY A 141 5.72 13.86 -5.58
CA GLY A 141 5.62 12.48 -6.03
C GLY A 141 4.36 11.78 -5.51
N ASP A 142 3.22 12.26 -5.96
CA ASP A 142 1.92 11.68 -5.68
C ASP A 142 1.74 10.27 -6.26
N LEU A 143 0.73 9.58 -5.79
CA LEU A 143 0.33 8.28 -6.31
C LEU A 143 -0.48 8.48 -7.60
N GLU A 144 -0.12 7.75 -8.66
CA GLU A 144 -0.86 7.66 -9.91
C GLU A 144 -1.33 6.23 -10.14
N VAL A 145 -2.59 6.05 -10.52
CA VAL A 145 -3.19 4.75 -10.79
C VAL A 145 -3.71 4.67 -12.22
N ALA A 146 -3.68 3.48 -12.79
CA ALA A 146 -4.35 3.14 -14.05
C ALA A 146 -5.77 2.69 -13.74
N VAL A 147 -6.76 3.48 -14.18
CA VAL A 147 -8.16 3.33 -13.82
C VAL A 147 -8.74 2.00 -14.29
N GLY A 148 -9.38 1.25 -13.38
CA GLY A 148 -10.09 0.01 -13.69
C GLY A 148 -9.22 -1.22 -13.89
N THR A 149 -7.91 -1.14 -13.65
CA THR A 149 -6.95 -2.25 -13.82
C THR A 149 -6.99 -3.28 -12.71
N HIS A 150 -7.68 -3.00 -11.61
CA HIS A 150 -7.77 -3.84 -10.40
C HIS A 150 -8.52 -5.17 -10.57
N ARG A 151 -9.05 -5.46 -11.76
CA ARG A 151 -9.92 -6.65 -12.01
C ARG A 151 -9.13 -7.95 -12.18
N GLY A 152 -7.82 -7.91 -12.11
CA GLY A 152 -6.92 -9.04 -12.19
C GLY A 152 -5.51 -8.68 -12.61
N PRO A 153 -4.63 -9.67 -12.74
CA PRO A 153 -3.24 -9.44 -13.14
C PRO A 153 -3.14 -8.91 -14.57
N ILE A 154 -2.20 -7.97 -14.77
CA ILE A 154 -1.78 -7.48 -16.08
C ILE A 154 -0.31 -7.86 -16.24
N GLY A 155 -0.01 -8.85 -17.08
CA GLY A 155 1.34 -9.40 -17.17
C GLY A 155 1.72 -10.26 -15.96
N ASP A 156 2.98 -10.66 -15.91
CA ASP A 156 3.57 -11.46 -14.82
C ASP A 156 4.94 -10.87 -14.47
N GLU A 157 4.96 -9.58 -14.16
CA GLU A 157 6.19 -8.81 -14.02
C GLU A 157 6.36 -8.31 -12.57
N ALA A 158 7.51 -8.67 -11.97
CA ALA A 158 7.98 -7.99 -10.77
C ALA A 158 8.31 -6.52 -11.08
N ILE A 159 8.26 -5.66 -10.07
CA ILE A 159 8.62 -4.25 -10.21
C ILE A 159 10.06 -4.10 -10.74
N SER A 160 10.22 -3.42 -11.89
CA SER A 160 11.48 -3.18 -12.57
C SER A 160 11.33 -2.09 -13.64
N ASP A 161 12.44 -1.60 -14.19
CA ASP A 161 12.41 -0.64 -15.32
C ASP A 161 11.82 -1.28 -16.59
N GLU A 162 12.01 -2.58 -16.80
CA GLU A 162 11.43 -3.32 -17.92
C GLU A 162 9.92 -3.46 -17.77
N ALA A 163 9.45 -3.77 -16.56
CA ALA A 163 8.03 -3.80 -16.23
C ALA A 163 7.37 -2.43 -16.41
N ASP A 164 8.03 -1.35 -15.97
CA ASP A 164 7.56 0.03 -16.16
C ASP A 164 7.32 0.35 -17.64
N ALA A 165 8.30 0.04 -18.49
CA ALA A 165 8.19 0.23 -19.92
C ALA A 165 7.13 -0.67 -20.59
N PHE A 166 6.92 -1.88 -20.08
CA PHE A 166 5.85 -2.78 -20.51
C PHE A 166 4.49 -2.19 -20.19
N TYR A 167 4.27 -1.77 -18.93
CA TYR A 167 2.99 -1.21 -18.51
C TYR A 167 2.67 0.13 -19.16
N ASP A 168 3.66 1.00 -19.38
CA ASP A 168 3.42 2.26 -20.13
C ASP A 168 2.91 1.99 -21.54
N ARG A 169 3.47 1.02 -22.26
CA ARG A 169 2.96 0.61 -23.59
C ARG A 169 1.57 0.00 -23.51
N TYR A 170 1.35 -0.93 -22.57
CA TYR A 170 0.06 -1.56 -22.36
C TYR A 170 -1.05 -0.53 -22.12
N LEU A 171 -0.81 0.44 -21.23
CA LEU A 171 -1.78 1.49 -20.90
C LEU A 171 -2.09 2.40 -22.12
N ALA A 172 -1.07 2.71 -22.92
CA ALA A 172 -1.23 3.50 -24.14
C ALA A 172 -2.01 2.74 -25.23
N ASP A 173 -1.67 1.47 -25.45
CA ASP A 173 -2.32 0.63 -26.47
C ASP A 173 -3.78 0.32 -26.13
N ALA A 174 -4.12 0.19 -24.86
CA ALA A 174 -5.45 -0.09 -24.37
C ALA A 174 -6.29 1.18 -24.07
N ASP A 175 -5.74 2.38 -24.28
CA ASP A 175 -6.36 3.68 -23.98
C ASP A 175 -6.89 3.77 -22.53
N ILE A 176 -6.11 3.25 -21.58
CA ILE A 176 -6.47 3.25 -20.15
C ILE A 176 -6.14 4.60 -19.52
N ALA A 177 -7.15 5.21 -18.92
CA ALA A 177 -7.02 6.49 -18.24
C ALA A 177 -6.12 6.37 -16.99
N ARG A 178 -5.33 7.40 -16.73
CA ARG A 178 -4.51 7.55 -15.51
C ARG A 178 -5.15 8.58 -14.59
N LYS A 179 -5.08 8.33 -13.29
CA LYS A 179 -5.64 9.19 -12.26
C LYS A 179 -4.62 9.42 -11.15
N SER A 180 -4.31 10.67 -10.88
CA SER A 180 -3.50 11.09 -9.74
C SER A 180 -4.37 11.21 -8.47
N THR A 181 -3.79 10.98 -7.29
CA THR A 181 -4.46 11.29 -6.02
C THR A 181 -4.68 12.78 -5.84
N GLY A 182 -3.96 13.61 -6.60
CA GLY A 182 -3.95 15.07 -6.46
C GLY A 182 -3.35 15.52 -5.12
N PRO A 183 -3.50 16.80 -4.77
CA PRO A 183 -3.02 17.29 -3.49
C PRO A 183 -3.79 16.62 -2.34
N MET A 184 -3.04 16.21 -1.31
CA MET A 184 -3.58 15.59 -0.10
C MET A 184 -3.18 16.39 1.13
N GLN A 185 -4.14 16.59 2.04
CA GLN A 185 -3.90 17.20 3.34
C GLN A 185 -3.55 16.15 4.39
N ALA A 186 -2.92 16.55 5.48
CA ALA A 186 -2.76 15.69 6.65
C ALA A 186 -4.15 15.24 7.14
N GLY A 187 -4.38 13.92 7.19
CA GLY A 187 -5.67 13.33 7.53
C GLY A 187 -6.47 12.79 6.34
N ASP A 188 -6.09 13.09 5.11
CA ASP A 188 -6.57 12.38 3.93
C ASP A 188 -5.85 11.03 3.81
N ALA A 189 -6.53 10.03 3.26
CA ALA A 189 -5.89 8.75 2.93
C ALA A 189 -6.35 8.24 1.56
N SER A 190 -5.43 7.77 0.74
CA SER A 190 -5.74 7.04 -0.49
C SER A 190 -5.80 5.56 -0.20
N PHE A 191 -6.77 4.88 -0.83
CA PHE A 191 -6.91 3.43 -0.77
C PHE A 191 -6.94 2.87 -2.19
N HIS A 192 -6.21 1.78 -2.43
CA HIS A 192 -6.25 1.07 -3.70
C HIS A 192 -6.29 -0.44 -3.49
N LEU A 193 -6.96 -1.14 -4.42
CA LEU A 193 -7.06 -2.60 -4.41
C LEU A 193 -5.75 -3.23 -4.89
N GLY A 194 -5.43 -4.44 -4.41
CA GLY A 194 -4.15 -5.09 -4.66
C GLY A 194 -3.76 -5.25 -6.13
N TRP A 195 -4.73 -5.51 -7.02
CA TRP A 195 -4.48 -5.59 -8.48
C TRP A 195 -4.51 -4.22 -9.18
N THR A 196 -4.70 -3.11 -8.48
CA THR A 196 -4.63 -1.78 -9.12
C THR A 196 -3.21 -1.51 -9.58
N LEU A 197 -3.03 -1.37 -10.90
CA LEU A 197 -1.75 -0.95 -11.45
C LEU A 197 -1.49 0.50 -11.06
N HIS A 198 -0.38 0.74 -10.37
CA HIS A 198 -0.06 2.06 -9.83
C HIS A 198 1.44 2.33 -9.83
N ARG A 199 1.78 3.61 -9.72
CA ARG A 199 3.14 4.13 -9.55
C ARG A 199 3.14 5.37 -8.66
N ALA A 200 4.32 5.88 -8.30
CA ALA A 200 4.45 7.20 -7.70
C ALA A 200 5.40 8.08 -8.51
N ASN A 201 4.99 9.31 -8.76
CA ASN A 201 5.77 10.29 -9.50
C ASN A 201 7.07 10.68 -8.77
N PRO A 202 8.08 11.25 -9.46
CA PRO A 202 9.29 11.74 -8.79
C PRO A 202 8.95 12.92 -7.85
N ASN A 203 9.74 13.07 -6.79
CA ASN A 203 9.69 14.26 -5.95
C ASN A 203 10.61 15.34 -6.53
N VAL A 204 10.04 16.32 -7.20
CA VAL A 204 10.81 17.42 -7.81
C VAL A 204 10.95 18.64 -6.90
N THR A 205 10.51 18.52 -5.65
CA THR A 205 10.57 19.59 -4.64
C THR A 205 11.85 19.51 -3.80
N SER A 206 12.05 20.51 -2.94
CA SER A 206 13.12 20.54 -1.94
C SER A 206 12.73 19.95 -0.58
N ARG A 207 11.55 19.33 -0.46
CA ARG A 207 11.00 18.75 0.77
C ARG A 207 10.89 17.23 0.62
N ASP A 208 11.15 16.51 1.69
CA ASP A 208 10.88 15.08 1.73
C ASP A 208 9.38 14.81 1.80
N ARG A 209 8.93 13.70 1.18
CA ARG A 209 7.58 13.17 1.30
C ARG A 209 7.56 11.98 2.24
N GLU A 210 6.86 12.10 3.33
CA GLU A 210 6.73 11.07 4.37
C GLU A 210 5.35 10.43 4.27
N VAL A 211 5.31 9.12 4.04
CA VAL A 211 4.06 8.35 3.89
C VAL A 211 4.13 7.09 4.73
N MET A 212 3.02 6.76 5.36
CA MET A 212 2.78 5.46 5.99
C MET A 212 1.78 4.67 5.18
N THR A 213 2.07 3.40 4.92
CA THR A 213 1.13 2.47 4.30
C THR A 213 0.81 1.35 5.26
N VAL A 214 -0.42 0.89 5.22
CA VAL A 214 -0.85 -0.35 5.86
C VAL A 214 -1.63 -1.15 4.83
N ILE A 215 -1.28 -2.41 4.69
CA ILE A 215 -1.93 -3.34 3.78
C ILE A 215 -2.81 -4.28 4.61
N TRP A 216 -4.04 -4.47 4.14
CA TRP A 216 -4.98 -5.41 4.74
C TRP A 216 -5.55 -6.36 3.68
N PHE A 217 -6.00 -7.51 4.18
CA PHE A 217 -6.80 -8.47 3.42
C PHE A 217 -8.03 -8.91 4.24
N ALA A 218 -9.05 -9.40 3.54
CA ALA A 218 -10.28 -9.88 4.19
C ALA A 218 -9.99 -11.01 5.17
N ASP A 219 -10.59 -10.96 6.36
CA ASP A 219 -10.54 -12.09 7.30
C ASP A 219 -11.15 -13.35 6.66
N GLY A 220 -10.61 -14.51 6.99
CA GLY A 220 -10.99 -15.79 6.40
C GLY A 220 -10.23 -16.19 5.14
N ALA A 221 -9.38 -15.30 4.59
CA ALA A 221 -8.49 -15.66 3.48
C ALA A 221 -7.49 -16.76 3.86
N ARG A 222 -7.11 -17.57 2.88
CA ARG A 222 -6.13 -18.64 3.04
C ARG A 222 -4.88 -18.32 2.26
N VAL A 223 -3.77 -18.92 2.68
CA VAL A 223 -2.52 -18.87 1.92
C VAL A 223 -2.71 -19.68 0.63
N ALA A 224 -2.45 -19.04 -0.52
CA ALA A 224 -2.43 -19.71 -1.81
C ALA A 224 -1.10 -20.41 -2.05
N GLU A 225 -1.06 -21.36 -2.99
CA GLU A 225 0.20 -21.94 -3.46
C GLU A 225 1.02 -20.85 -4.19
N PRO A 226 2.24 -20.52 -3.71
CA PRO A 226 3.06 -19.50 -4.34
C PRO A 226 3.39 -19.81 -5.80
N SER A 227 3.10 -18.90 -6.71
CA SER A 227 3.32 -19.05 -8.16
C SER A 227 4.65 -18.46 -8.64
N ASN A 228 5.29 -17.62 -7.83
CA ASN A 228 6.56 -16.96 -8.14
C ASN A 228 7.46 -16.83 -6.89
N ASP A 229 8.70 -16.38 -7.07
CA ASP A 229 9.66 -16.29 -5.96
C ASP A 229 9.33 -15.14 -4.99
N GLY A 230 8.69 -14.07 -5.45
CA GLY A 230 8.16 -13.00 -4.59
C GLY A 230 7.14 -13.55 -3.61
N GLN A 231 6.16 -14.32 -4.09
CA GLN A 231 5.15 -14.95 -3.25
C GLN A 231 5.73 -15.97 -2.26
N LYS A 232 6.77 -16.72 -2.66
CA LYS A 232 7.47 -17.63 -1.72
C LYS A 232 8.13 -16.85 -0.59
N LEU A 233 8.76 -15.73 -0.91
CA LEU A 233 9.39 -14.86 0.07
C LEU A 233 8.34 -14.22 0.98
N ASP A 234 7.27 -13.68 0.43
CA ASP A 234 6.19 -13.03 1.18
C ASP A 234 5.50 -14.03 2.14
N ARG A 235 5.25 -15.26 1.71
CA ARG A 235 4.74 -16.31 2.59
C ARG A 235 5.62 -16.50 3.81
N LEU A 236 6.93 -16.52 3.60
CA LEU A 236 7.91 -16.73 4.68
C LEU A 236 7.93 -15.54 5.66
N ILE A 237 7.99 -14.31 5.15
CA ILE A 237 8.27 -13.14 5.97
C ILE A 237 7.02 -12.42 6.49
N TRP A 238 5.89 -12.47 5.76
CA TRP A 238 4.67 -11.73 6.11
C TRP A 238 3.50 -12.60 6.57
N LEU A 239 3.47 -13.88 6.19
CA LEU A 239 2.40 -14.80 6.56
C LEU A 239 2.85 -15.87 7.57
N GLY A 240 4.01 -15.68 8.22
CA GLY A 240 4.50 -16.62 9.25
C GLY A 240 4.80 -18.01 8.72
N ASN A 241 5.09 -18.15 7.43
CA ASN A 241 5.35 -19.43 6.74
C ASN A 241 4.20 -20.44 6.86
N ILE A 242 2.96 -19.97 6.97
CA ILE A 242 1.76 -20.83 6.98
C ILE A 242 1.68 -21.63 5.68
N ASP A 243 1.28 -22.89 5.78
CA ASP A 243 1.17 -23.76 4.60
C ASP A 243 0.00 -23.37 3.68
N PRO A 244 0.14 -23.55 2.35
CA PRO A 244 -0.94 -23.31 1.41
C PRO A 244 -2.22 -24.08 1.78
N GLY A 245 -3.36 -23.42 1.66
CA GLY A 245 -4.67 -23.92 2.05
C GLY A 245 -5.07 -23.65 3.51
N GLU A 246 -4.13 -23.28 4.38
CA GLU A 246 -4.43 -22.88 5.76
C GLU A 246 -4.83 -21.41 5.86
N LEU A 247 -5.52 -21.02 6.94
CA LEU A 247 -5.92 -19.63 7.17
C LEU A 247 -4.69 -18.72 7.29
N ALA A 248 -4.70 -17.61 6.59
CA ALA A 248 -3.68 -16.56 6.67
C ALA A 248 -3.86 -15.74 7.98
N ALA A 249 -3.56 -16.35 9.12
CA ALA A 249 -3.88 -15.84 10.46
C ALA A 249 -2.74 -16.08 11.46
N SER A 250 -1.51 -15.75 11.08
CA SER A 250 -0.35 -15.80 11.98
C SER A 250 -0.36 -14.64 12.98
N ASP A 251 0.57 -14.65 13.92
CA ASP A 251 0.82 -13.53 14.83
C ASP A 251 1.23 -12.24 14.09
N LEU A 252 1.70 -12.36 12.84
CA LEU A 252 2.01 -11.23 11.96
C LEU A 252 0.75 -10.63 11.30
N ASN A 253 -0.38 -11.36 11.31
CA ASN A 253 -1.61 -10.98 10.63
C ASN A 253 -2.79 -10.81 11.62
N PRO A 254 -2.66 -9.91 12.60
CA PRO A 254 -3.72 -9.71 13.58
C PRO A 254 -5.02 -9.24 12.92
N LEU A 255 -6.14 -9.71 13.47
CA LEU A 255 -7.47 -9.24 13.12
C LEU A 255 -7.68 -7.83 13.69
N VAL A 256 -8.13 -6.89 12.86
CA VAL A 256 -8.33 -5.50 13.26
C VAL A 256 -9.69 -4.98 12.79
N GLY A 257 -10.24 -3.99 13.51
CA GLY A 257 -11.49 -3.33 13.11
C GLY A 257 -12.77 -4.05 13.55
N VAL A 258 -12.66 -5.15 14.29
CA VAL A 258 -13.81 -5.79 14.96
C VAL A 258 -14.15 -5.07 16.27
N GLU A 259 -15.45 -4.97 16.59
CA GLU A 259 -15.95 -4.49 17.90
C GLU A 259 -15.93 -5.59 18.94
#